data_28614df4cfa43d718da99a5f43d7aad9
#
_entry.id   28614df4cfa43d718da99a5f43d7aad9
#
_cell.length_a   1.000
_cell.length_b   1.000
_cell.length_c   1.000
_cell.angle_alpha   90.00
_cell.angle_beta   90.00
_cell.angle_gamma   90.00
#
_symmetry.space_group_name_H-M   'P 1'
#
loop_
_entity.id
_entity.type
_entity.pdbx_description
1 polymer ?
#
loop_
_entity_poly.entity_id
_entity_poly.type
_entity_poly.pdbx_seq_one_letter_code
_entity_poly.pdbx_strand_id
1 'polypeptide(L)'
;MNDQQEIPTVQGLVRTEPIQQRSAQRIEMLLDAAAEIIHVSGIDSLTTSDVATRSGSSVGVVYRYFPNIQSLLRALAARNLEHYTDRVFAALENDQHAWRNALDAAIDTFVDMYRNHVGFRALRFGDVINDRFLDPTLSNNGVFARAIAGILGEKYGFAPTDDLVFELEVIVEIEDALMKRAFLLEPHGDERFIEKAREIARSYLRDSANLPDVS
;
A
#
# COMPACT_ATOMS: atom_id res chain seq x y z
N MET A 1 -12.27 -23.36 -10.48
CA MET A 1 -12.90 -22.02 -10.60
C MET A 1 -11.87 -21.09 -9.99
N ASN A 2 -11.09 -20.41 -10.85
CA ASN A 2 -10.06 -19.45 -10.41
C ASN A 2 -10.78 -18.18 -9.95
N ASP A 3 -11.04 -18.08 -8.67
CA ASP A 3 -11.39 -16.81 -8.04
C ASP A 3 -10.07 -16.04 -7.86
N GLN A 4 -9.66 -15.33 -8.91
CA GLN A 4 -8.58 -14.35 -8.77
C GLN A 4 -9.16 -13.24 -7.91
N GLN A 5 -8.87 -13.28 -6.61
CA GLN A 5 -9.18 -12.18 -5.70
C GLN A 5 -8.47 -10.92 -6.21
N GLU A 6 -9.23 -10.03 -6.81
CA GLU A 6 -8.72 -8.75 -7.29
C GLU A 6 -8.23 -7.89 -6.11
N ILE A 7 -7.07 -7.25 -6.31
CA ILE A 7 -6.54 -6.28 -5.35
C ILE A 7 -7.54 -5.12 -5.22
N PRO A 8 -7.86 -4.66 -3.99
CA PRO A 8 -8.79 -3.56 -3.79
C PRO A 8 -8.34 -2.30 -4.52
N THR A 9 -9.21 -1.74 -5.33
CA THR A 9 -8.98 -0.47 -6.02
C THR A 9 -9.86 0.63 -5.45
N VAL A 10 -9.45 1.90 -5.63
CA VAL A 10 -10.24 3.06 -5.21
C VAL A 10 -11.63 3.00 -5.83
N GLN A 11 -11.74 2.60 -7.10
CA GLN A 11 -13.02 2.50 -7.81
C GLN A 11 -13.97 1.50 -7.16
N GLY A 12 -13.48 0.35 -6.73
CA GLY A 12 -14.29 -0.68 -6.04
C GLY A 12 -14.77 -0.27 -4.64
N LEU A 13 -14.13 0.73 -4.02
CA LEU A 13 -14.42 1.18 -2.65
C LEU A 13 -15.28 2.44 -2.57
N VAL A 14 -15.59 3.06 -3.70
CA VAL A 14 -16.43 4.26 -3.77
C VAL A 14 -17.88 3.87 -4.05
N ARG A 15 -18.82 4.47 -3.32
CA ARG A 15 -20.26 4.20 -3.43
C ARG A 15 -20.85 4.51 -4.82
N THR A 16 -20.25 5.43 -5.55
CA THR A 16 -20.70 5.86 -6.87
C THR A 16 -19.58 5.67 -7.86
N GLU A 17 -19.78 4.82 -8.88
CA GLU A 17 -18.80 4.67 -9.96
C GLU A 17 -18.52 6.01 -10.63
N PRO A 18 -17.26 6.37 -10.86
CA PRO A 18 -16.91 7.60 -11.54
C PRO A 18 -17.25 7.48 -13.03
N ILE A 19 -18.49 7.82 -13.39
CA ILE A 19 -18.96 7.82 -14.79
C ILE A 19 -18.31 8.95 -15.61
N GLN A 20 -17.64 9.91 -14.96
CA GLN A 20 -17.05 11.07 -15.60
C GLN A 20 -15.74 11.47 -14.90
N GLN A 21 -14.78 11.99 -15.67
CA GLN A 21 -13.50 12.55 -15.21
C GLN A 21 -13.64 13.53 -14.03
N ARG A 22 -14.72 14.29 -13.97
CA ARG A 22 -15.04 15.21 -12.85
C ARG A 22 -15.30 14.47 -11.52
N SER A 23 -15.88 13.28 -11.57
CA SER A 23 -16.11 12.47 -10.36
C SER A 23 -14.81 11.89 -9.82
N ALA A 24 -13.92 11.40 -10.69
CA ALA A 24 -12.59 10.92 -10.30
C ALA A 24 -11.77 12.05 -9.65
N GLN A 25 -11.71 13.23 -10.27
CA GLN A 25 -11.02 14.39 -9.68
C GLN A 25 -11.59 14.78 -8.31
N ARG A 26 -12.91 14.66 -8.12
CA ARG A 26 -13.54 14.97 -6.84
C ARG A 26 -13.14 13.96 -5.76
N ILE A 27 -13.08 12.68 -6.10
CA ILE A 27 -12.62 11.62 -5.18
C ILE A 27 -11.18 11.89 -4.77
N GLU A 28 -10.28 12.18 -5.72
CA GLU A 28 -8.88 12.52 -5.42
C GLU A 28 -8.77 13.71 -4.47
N MET A 29 -9.50 14.80 -4.71
CA MET A 29 -9.51 15.96 -3.81
C MET A 29 -9.96 15.61 -2.38
N LEU A 30 -10.91 14.70 -2.22
CA LEU A 30 -11.37 14.25 -0.89
C LEU A 30 -10.31 13.38 -0.20
N LEU A 31 -9.65 12.49 -0.96
CA LEU A 31 -8.59 11.63 -0.45
C LEU A 31 -7.34 12.45 -0.08
N ASP A 32 -6.97 13.46 -0.87
CA ASP A 32 -5.88 14.37 -0.57
C ASP A 32 -6.14 15.16 0.72
N ALA A 33 -7.34 15.71 0.85
CA ALA A 33 -7.74 16.43 2.06
C ALA A 33 -7.66 15.53 3.31
N ALA A 34 -8.10 14.27 3.19
CA ALA A 34 -8.00 13.29 4.27
C ALA A 34 -6.54 12.95 4.61
N ALA A 35 -5.69 12.71 3.60
CA ALA A 35 -4.27 12.43 3.78
C ALA A 35 -3.55 13.56 4.52
N GLU A 36 -3.82 14.82 4.14
CA GLU A 36 -3.25 15.99 4.80
C GLU A 36 -3.72 16.14 6.27
N ILE A 37 -5.01 15.92 6.55
CA ILE A 37 -5.53 15.98 7.92
C ILE A 37 -4.84 14.92 8.78
N ILE A 38 -4.77 13.69 8.28
CA ILE A 38 -4.14 12.57 8.98
C ILE A 38 -2.65 12.86 9.23
N HIS A 39 -1.96 13.45 8.25
CA HIS A 39 -0.55 13.78 8.36
C HIS A 39 -0.28 14.81 9.46
N VAL A 40 -1.13 15.82 9.58
CA VAL A 40 -0.94 16.94 10.52
C VAL A 40 -1.47 16.61 11.92
N SER A 41 -2.62 15.96 12.01
CA SER A 41 -3.40 15.84 13.24
C SER A 41 -3.62 14.39 13.71
N GLY A 42 -3.16 13.41 12.95
CA GLY A 42 -3.38 11.99 13.21
C GLY A 42 -4.76 11.49 12.74
N ILE A 43 -4.88 10.15 12.66
CA ILE A 43 -6.06 9.48 12.13
C ILE A 43 -7.32 9.70 12.98
N ASP A 44 -7.15 9.78 14.31
CA ASP A 44 -8.26 9.93 15.27
C ASP A 44 -8.97 11.29 15.16
N SER A 45 -8.31 12.30 14.58
CA SER A 45 -8.87 13.63 14.37
C SER A 45 -9.63 13.76 13.06
N LEU A 46 -9.66 12.73 12.20
CA LEU A 46 -10.31 12.81 10.90
C LEU A 46 -11.83 12.81 11.01
N THR A 47 -12.47 13.88 10.56
CA THR A 47 -13.92 13.98 10.44
C THR A 47 -14.37 14.29 9.02
N THR A 48 -15.61 13.90 8.66
CA THR A 48 -16.20 14.25 7.34
C THR A 48 -16.35 15.75 7.15
N SER A 49 -16.54 16.51 8.23
CA SER A 49 -16.63 17.97 8.20
C SER A 49 -15.28 18.62 7.86
N ASP A 50 -14.19 18.11 8.45
CA ASP A 50 -12.84 18.62 8.18
C ASP A 50 -12.41 18.31 6.74
N VAL A 51 -12.72 17.09 6.27
CA VAL A 51 -12.48 16.70 4.88
C VAL A 51 -13.27 17.60 3.92
N ALA A 52 -14.55 17.87 4.20
CA ALA A 52 -15.37 18.77 3.39
C ALA A 52 -14.76 20.17 3.34
N THR A 53 -14.40 20.72 4.50
CA THR A 53 -13.81 22.05 4.63
C THR A 53 -12.48 22.15 3.86
N ARG A 54 -11.59 21.21 4.07
CA ARG A 54 -10.26 21.20 3.45
C ARG A 54 -10.30 20.99 1.94
N SER A 55 -11.19 20.12 1.45
CA SER A 55 -11.37 19.86 0.02
C SER A 55 -12.20 20.92 -0.72
N GLY A 56 -12.72 21.94 -0.02
CA GLY A 56 -13.62 22.92 -0.60
C GLY A 56 -14.97 22.31 -1.06
N SER A 57 -15.38 21.22 -0.44
CA SER A 57 -16.63 20.50 -0.75
C SER A 57 -17.67 20.72 0.34
N SER A 58 -18.93 20.35 0.08
CA SER A 58 -19.91 20.24 1.15
C SER A 58 -19.84 18.86 1.81
N VAL A 59 -20.27 18.77 3.07
CA VAL A 59 -20.38 17.50 3.80
C VAL A 59 -21.27 16.49 3.04
N GLY A 60 -22.33 16.97 2.38
CA GLY A 60 -23.18 16.14 1.52
C GLY A 60 -22.45 15.53 0.31
N VAL A 61 -21.44 16.23 -0.21
CA VAL A 61 -20.57 15.69 -1.27
C VAL A 61 -19.69 14.58 -0.73
N VAL A 62 -19.12 14.74 0.47
CA VAL A 62 -18.32 13.67 1.10
C VAL A 62 -19.15 12.42 1.30
N TYR A 63 -20.36 12.54 1.88
CA TYR A 63 -21.27 11.41 2.11
C TYR A 63 -21.78 10.74 0.83
N ARG A 64 -21.81 11.47 -0.30
CA ARG A 64 -22.16 10.87 -1.60
C ARG A 64 -21.16 9.81 -2.02
N TYR A 65 -19.85 10.04 -1.83
CA TYR A 65 -18.80 9.12 -2.22
C TYR A 65 -18.42 8.14 -1.10
N PHE A 66 -18.38 8.62 0.13
CA PHE A 66 -17.93 7.87 1.30
C PHE A 66 -19.01 7.91 2.39
N PRO A 67 -19.76 6.82 2.60
CA PRO A 67 -20.87 6.79 3.56
C PRO A 67 -20.42 6.99 5.02
N ASN A 68 -19.14 6.77 5.31
CA ASN A 68 -18.52 6.99 6.62
C ASN A 68 -17.00 7.16 6.49
N ILE A 69 -16.37 7.54 7.60
CA ILE A 69 -14.90 7.72 7.67
C ILE A 69 -14.15 6.42 7.33
N GLN A 70 -14.67 5.26 7.73
CA GLN A 70 -14.03 3.97 7.46
C GLN A 70 -13.94 3.69 5.96
N SER A 71 -14.99 4.02 5.19
CA SER A 71 -14.95 3.86 3.74
C SER A 71 -13.97 4.83 3.06
N LEU A 72 -13.85 6.06 3.59
CA LEU A 72 -12.86 7.03 3.13
C LEU A 72 -11.42 6.55 3.40
N LEU A 73 -11.16 6.08 4.62
CA LEU A 73 -9.85 5.54 5.00
C LEU A 73 -9.46 4.32 4.16
N ARG A 74 -10.43 3.42 3.91
CA ARG A 74 -10.22 2.26 3.05
C ARG A 74 -9.85 2.66 1.62
N ALA A 75 -10.55 3.64 1.05
CA ALA A 75 -10.24 4.15 -0.28
C ALA A 75 -8.86 4.83 -0.32
N LEU A 76 -8.48 5.55 0.75
CA LEU A 76 -7.15 6.14 0.87
C LEU A 76 -6.05 5.07 0.96
N ALA A 77 -6.29 3.99 1.71
CA ALA A 77 -5.36 2.86 1.79
C ALA A 77 -5.22 2.15 0.43
N ALA A 78 -6.33 1.92 -0.29
CA ALA A 78 -6.29 1.34 -1.63
C ALA A 78 -5.52 2.23 -2.62
N ARG A 79 -5.74 3.55 -2.60
CA ARG A 79 -4.96 4.50 -3.41
C ARG A 79 -3.47 4.43 -3.10
N ASN A 80 -3.11 4.34 -1.84
CA ASN A 80 -1.71 4.21 -1.44
C ASN A 80 -1.09 2.90 -1.98
N LEU A 81 -1.85 1.81 -1.98
CA LEU A 81 -1.43 0.54 -2.56
C LEU A 81 -1.28 0.64 -4.10
N GLU A 82 -2.25 1.27 -4.79
CA GLU A 82 -2.17 1.52 -6.23
C GLU A 82 -0.90 2.33 -6.56
N HIS A 83 -0.66 3.44 -5.86
CA HIS A 83 0.55 4.25 -6.04
C HIS A 83 1.84 3.48 -5.77
N TYR A 84 1.83 2.61 -4.75
CA TYR A 84 2.97 1.74 -4.45
C TYR A 84 3.26 0.78 -5.60
N THR A 85 2.26 0.04 -6.05
CA THR A 85 2.40 -0.95 -7.13
C THR A 85 2.83 -0.30 -8.44
N ASP A 86 2.22 0.83 -8.83
CA ASP A 86 2.59 1.58 -10.03
C ASP A 86 4.04 2.04 -10.00
N ARG A 87 4.52 2.52 -8.84
CA ARG A 87 5.92 2.95 -8.69
C ARG A 87 6.90 1.80 -8.72
N VAL A 88 6.57 0.67 -8.12
CA VAL A 88 7.41 -0.54 -8.22
C VAL A 88 7.47 -1.01 -9.68
N PHE A 89 6.34 -1.07 -10.38
CA PHE A 89 6.32 -1.41 -11.81
C PHE A 89 7.16 -0.45 -12.65
N ALA A 90 7.05 0.85 -12.42
CA ALA A 90 7.85 1.86 -13.13
C ALA A 90 9.34 1.71 -12.84
N ALA A 91 9.74 1.42 -11.59
CA ALA A 91 11.12 1.18 -11.22
C ALA A 91 11.72 -0.05 -11.93
N LEU A 92 10.88 -1.04 -12.26
CA LEU A 92 11.26 -2.28 -12.94
C LEU A 92 11.07 -2.25 -14.45
N GLU A 93 10.65 -1.12 -15.04
CA GLU A 93 10.32 -1.04 -16.47
C GLU A 93 11.51 -1.43 -17.37
N ASN A 94 12.72 -1.05 -16.97
CA ASN A 94 13.96 -1.33 -17.71
C ASN A 94 14.78 -2.50 -17.13
N ASP A 95 14.29 -3.17 -16.09
CA ASP A 95 15.01 -4.26 -15.44
C ASP A 95 14.53 -5.62 -15.96
N GLN A 96 15.41 -6.33 -16.63
CA GLN A 96 15.11 -7.65 -17.22
C GLN A 96 15.79 -8.82 -16.48
N HIS A 97 16.54 -8.58 -15.39
CA HIS A 97 17.59 -9.57 -15.05
C HIS A 97 17.52 -10.23 -13.68
N ALA A 98 16.77 -9.73 -12.69
CA ALA A 98 16.73 -10.43 -11.40
C ALA A 98 15.53 -10.05 -10.53
N TRP A 99 14.79 -11.02 -10.07
CA TRP A 99 13.72 -10.84 -9.06
C TRP A 99 14.24 -10.14 -7.77
N ARG A 100 15.56 -10.22 -7.47
CA ARG A 100 16.19 -9.49 -6.37
C ARG A 100 16.07 -7.99 -6.52
N ASN A 101 16.15 -7.49 -7.75
CA ASN A 101 15.94 -6.07 -8.03
C ASN A 101 14.49 -5.65 -7.80
N ALA A 102 13.51 -6.56 -8.04
CA ALA A 102 12.13 -6.32 -7.71
C ALA A 102 11.92 -6.15 -6.21
N LEU A 103 12.56 -6.97 -5.40
CA LEU A 103 12.51 -6.86 -3.94
C LEU A 103 13.13 -5.54 -3.46
N ASP A 104 14.30 -5.18 -3.98
CA ASP A 104 14.94 -3.90 -3.66
C ASP A 104 14.09 -2.71 -4.10
N ALA A 105 13.54 -2.75 -5.31
CA ALA A 105 12.64 -1.71 -5.81
C ALA A 105 11.37 -1.58 -4.96
N ALA A 106 10.83 -2.71 -4.47
CA ALA A 106 9.69 -2.71 -3.56
C ALA A 106 10.02 -2.03 -2.23
N ILE A 107 11.16 -2.38 -1.61
CA ILE A 107 11.62 -1.78 -0.36
C ILE A 107 11.95 -0.29 -0.56
N ASP A 108 12.68 0.07 -1.63
CA ASP A 108 13.01 1.46 -1.93
C ASP A 108 11.77 2.32 -2.13
N THR A 109 10.78 1.80 -2.86
CA THR A 109 9.50 2.47 -3.07
C THR A 109 8.77 2.67 -1.74
N PHE A 110 8.75 1.65 -0.89
CA PHE A 110 8.11 1.73 0.43
C PHE A 110 8.79 2.79 1.32
N VAL A 111 10.11 2.78 1.38
CA VAL A 111 10.90 3.79 2.13
C VAL A 111 10.67 5.19 1.61
N ASP A 112 10.64 5.37 0.27
CA ASP A 112 10.37 6.67 -0.34
C ASP A 112 8.96 7.17 -0.02
N MET A 113 7.95 6.28 -0.05
CA MET A 113 6.59 6.65 0.33
C MET A 113 6.48 7.01 1.82
N TYR A 114 7.21 6.33 2.69
CA TYR A 114 7.30 6.70 4.11
C TYR A 114 7.94 8.08 4.32
N ARG A 115 8.92 8.44 3.51
CA ARG A 115 9.62 9.72 3.61
C ARG A 115 8.83 10.89 3.04
N ASN A 116 8.23 10.67 1.89
CA ASN A 116 7.81 11.75 1.01
C ASN A 116 6.30 11.77 0.71
N HIS A 117 5.54 10.70 1.03
CA HIS A 117 4.11 10.64 0.71
C HIS A 117 3.26 11.09 1.90
N VAL A 118 2.50 12.16 1.68
CA VAL A 118 1.58 12.70 2.69
C VAL A 118 0.51 11.66 3.05
N GLY A 119 0.36 11.40 4.35
CA GLY A 119 -0.63 10.46 4.86
C GLY A 119 -0.22 8.97 4.79
N PHE A 120 0.80 8.59 4.02
CA PHE A 120 1.21 7.19 3.92
C PHE A 120 1.68 6.62 5.25
N ARG A 121 2.60 7.34 5.93
CA ARG A 121 3.12 6.93 7.25
C ARG A 121 2.04 6.82 8.31
N ALA A 122 1.09 7.76 8.32
CA ALA A 122 0.05 7.81 9.33
C ALA A 122 -1.08 6.79 9.06
N LEU A 123 -1.31 6.45 7.81
CA LEU A 123 -2.23 5.39 7.38
C LEU A 123 -1.43 4.12 7.04
N ARG A 124 -0.64 3.63 8.03
CA ARG A 124 0.12 2.40 7.82
C ARG A 124 -0.78 1.20 7.70
N PHE A 125 -0.37 0.26 6.88
CA PHE A 125 -1.15 -0.92 6.55
C PHE A 125 -1.43 -1.83 7.74
N GLY A 126 -0.62 -1.83 8.79
CA GLY A 126 -0.80 -2.64 9.99
C GLY A 126 -1.52 -1.95 11.15
N ASP A 127 -1.68 -0.62 11.15
CA ASP A 127 -2.20 0.13 12.32
C ASP A 127 -3.65 0.62 12.16
N VAL A 128 -4.29 0.41 11.02
CA VAL A 128 -5.62 0.94 10.78
C VAL A 128 -6.70 -0.02 11.25
N ILE A 129 -7.14 0.20 12.47
CA ILE A 129 -8.43 -0.23 13.07
C ILE A 129 -8.79 -1.73 12.95
N ASN A 130 -8.36 -2.44 11.91
CA ASN A 130 -8.63 -3.87 11.70
C ASN A 130 -7.60 -4.44 10.70
N ASP A 131 -7.00 -5.57 11.02
CA ASP A 131 -6.03 -6.27 10.17
C ASP A 131 -6.58 -6.69 8.79
N ARG A 132 -7.90 -6.60 8.59
CA ARG A 132 -8.62 -6.90 7.34
C ARG A 132 -9.32 -5.68 6.77
N PHE A 133 -8.66 -4.54 6.81
CA PHE A 133 -9.26 -3.28 6.42
C PHE A 133 -9.45 -3.15 4.90
N LEU A 134 -8.49 -3.64 4.11
CA LEU A 134 -8.54 -3.61 2.65
C LEU A 134 -9.41 -4.74 2.09
N ASP A 135 -9.29 -5.94 2.65
CA ASP A 135 -10.00 -7.13 2.19
C ASP A 135 -10.55 -7.92 3.38
N PRO A 136 -11.81 -8.43 3.35
CA PRO A 136 -12.38 -9.16 4.46
C PRO A 136 -11.76 -10.55 4.68
N THR A 137 -11.06 -11.09 3.70
CA THR A 137 -10.49 -12.45 3.70
C THR A 137 -8.98 -12.49 3.89
N LEU A 138 -8.29 -11.37 3.62
CA LEU A 138 -6.85 -11.23 3.74
C LEU A 138 -6.47 -10.21 4.82
N SER A 139 -5.31 -10.38 5.44
CA SER A 139 -4.67 -9.30 6.19
C SER A 139 -4.29 -8.15 5.26
N ASN A 140 -4.10 -6.95 5.78
CA ASN A 140 -3.62 -5.84 4.95
C ASN A 140 -2.24 -6.16 4.34
N ASN A 141 -1.36 -6.81 5.10
CA ASN A 141 -0.05 -7.24 4.63
C ASN A 141 -0.17 -8.38 3.60
N GLY A 142 -1.17 -9.27 3.72
CA GLY A 142 -1.49 -10.27 2.71
C GLY A 142 -1.96 -9.67 1.38
N VAL A 143 -2.70 -8.55 1.40
CA VAL A 143 -3.04 -7.80 0.17
C VAL A 143 -1.77 -7.27 -0.52
N PHE A 144 -0.80 -6.74 0.25
CA PHE A 144 0.50 -6.31 -0.27
C PHE A 144 1.31 -7.47 -0.83
N ALA A 145 1.40 -8.56 -0.09
CA ALA A 145 2.10 -9.76 -0.54
C ALA A 145 1.54 -10.28 -1.87
N ARG A 146 0.22 -10.28 -2.02
CA ARG A 146 -0.44 -10.66 -3.27
C ARG A 146 -0.13 -9.70 -4.41
N ALA A 147 -0.06 -8.39 -4.16
CA ALA A 147 0.35 -7.40 -5.15
C ALA A 147 1.79 -7.65 -5.62
N ILE A 148 2.72 -7.90 -4.69
CA ILE A 148 4.12 -8.24 -5.00
C ILE A 148 4.20 -9.55 -5.80
N ALA A 149 3.43 -10.59 -5.41
CA ALA A 149 3.37 -11.85 -6.17
C ALA A 149 2.88 -11.64 -7.60
N GLY A 150 1.91 -10.72 -7.80
CA GLY A 150 1.44 -10.32 -9.13
C GLY A 150 2.56 -9.67 -9.96
N ILE A 151 3.32 -8.75 -9.38
CA ILE A 151 4.48 -8.10 -10.02
C ILE A 151 5.53 -9.15 -10.42
N LEU A 152 5.87 -10.06 -9.50
CA LEU A 152 6.82 -11.15 -9.79
C LEU A 152 6.30 -12.06 -10.90
N GLY A 153 5.01 -12.35 -10.93
CA GLY A 153 4.38 -13.14 -12.00
C GLY A 153 4.47 -12.46 -13.35
N GLU A 154 4.09 -11.19 -13.43
CA GLU A 154 4.04 -10.43 -14.67
C GLU A 154 5.44 -10.15 -15.25
N LYS A 155 6.38 -9.76 -14.38
CA LYS A 155 7.73 -9.36 -14.82
C LYS A 155 8.71 -10.52 -14.98
N TYR A 156 8.61 -11.55 -14.15
CA TYR A 156 9.60 -12.63 -14.06
C TYR A 156 9.01 -14.03 -14.28
N GLY A 157 7.70 -14.14 -14.53
CA GLY A 157 7.05 -15.41 -14.83
C GLY A 157 6.85 -16.34 -13.64
N PHE A 158 6.93 -15.84 -12.41
CA PHE A 158 6.64 -16.64 -11.22
C PHE A 158 5.15 -16.99 -11.14
N ALA A 159 4.82 -18.24 -10.84
CA ALA A 159 3.45 -18.60 -10.55
C ALA A 159 3.04 -18.01 -9.17
N PRO A 160 1.96 -17.21 -9.08
CA PRO A 160 1.49 -16.64 -7.82
C PRO A 160 0.76 -17.71 -6.99
N THR A 161 1.51 -18.71 -6.50
CA THR A 161 0.98 -19.77 -5.64
C THR A 161 0.67 -19.26 -4.24
N ASP A 162 -0.22 -19.95 -3.52
CA ASP A 162 -0.53 -19.59 -2.13
C ASP A 162 0.73 -19.65 -1.24
N ASP A 163 1.65 -20.59 -1.50
CA ASP A 163 2.91 -20.68 -0.78
C ASP A 163 3.79 -19.44 -1.03
N LEU A 164 3.92 -18.98 -2.29
CA LEU A 164 4.68 -17.76 -2.60
C LEU A 164 4.06 -16.53 -1.93
N VAL A 165 2.73 -16.41 -1.97
CA VAL A 165 2.02 -15.31 -1.31
C VAL A 165 2.26 -15.34 0.20
N PHE A 166 2.21 -16.52 0.83
CA PHE A 166 2.50 -16.67 2.25
C PHE A 166 3.93 -16.24 2.62
N GLU A 167 4.93 -16.69 1.85
CA GLU A 167 6.34 -16.31 2.09
C GLU A 167 6.55 -14.80 1.92
N LEU A 168 5.88 -14.18 0.95
CA LEU A 168 5.90 -12.74 0.77
C LEU A 168 5.17 -12.01 1.91
N GLU A 169 4.06 -12.55 2.43
CA GLU A 169 3.36 -11.98 3.58
C GLU A 169 4.24 -11.98 4.83
N VAL A 170 4.98 -13.06 5.09
CA VAL A 170 5.95 -13.13 6.19
C VAL A 170 7.01 -12.03 6.06
N ILE A 171 7.51 -11.77 4.85
CA ILE A 171 8.46 -10.67 4.61
C ILE A 171 7.81 -9.32 4.89
N VAL A 172 6.64 -9.08 4.34
CA VAL A 172 5.93 -7.79 4.53
C VAL A 172 5.68 -7.52 6.02
N GLU A 173 5.33 -8.54 6.82
CA GLU A 173 5.19 -8.41 8.27
C GLU A 173 6.50 -7.99 8.96
N ILE A 174 7.60 -8.63 8.60
CA ILE A 174 8.93 -8.30 9.14
C ILE A 174 9.34 -6.88 8.73
N GLU A 175 9.16 -6.55 7.45
CA GLU A 175 9.49 -5.22 6.92
C GLU A 175 8.65 -4.13 7.56
N ASP A 176 7.33 -4.33 7.72
CA ASP A 176 6.47 -3.36 8.39
C ASP A 176 6.94 -3.08 9.82
N ALA A 177 7.29 -4.12 10.58
CA ALA A 177 7.81 -3.97 11.94
C ALA A 177 9.14 -3.18 11.97
N LEU A 178 10.06 -3.46 11.04
CA LEU A 178 11.35 -2.77 10.96
C LEU A 178 11.21 -1.34 10.45
N MET A 179 10.35 -1.08 9.46
CA MET A 179 10.06 0.27 8.98
C MET A 179 9.38 1.11 10.06
N LYS A 180 8.41 0.54 10.79
CA LYS A 180 7.79 1.16 11.95
C LYS A 180 8.84 1.62 12.97
N ARG A 181 9.83 0.76 13.26
CA ARG A 181 10.92 1.10 14.17
C ARG A 181 11.89 2.12 13.57
N ALA A 182 12.20 2.02 12.28
CA ALA A 182 13.09 2.96 11.59
C ALA A 182 12.55 4.40 11.64
N PHE A 183 11.26 4.57 11.44
CA PHE A 183 10.60 5.89 11.37
C PHE A 183 10.00 6.37 12.72
N LEU A 184 10.14 5.60 13.78
CA LEU A 184 9.56 5.94 15.09
C LEU A 184 10.18 7.20 15.69
N LEU A 185 11.50 7.34 15.61
CA LEU A 185 12.24 8.45 16.19
C LEU A 185 12.95 9.32 15.16
N GLU A 186 13.18 8.77 13.97
CA GLU A 186 13.91 9.43 12.89
C GLU A 186 12.95 9.76 11.73
N PRO A 187 12.66 11.04 11.47
CA PRO A 187 11.72 11.42 10.41
C PRO A 187 12.09 10.90 9.01
N HIS A 188 13.40 10.75 8.73
CA HIS A 188 13.91 10.22 7.47
C HIS A 188 14.17 8.71 7.48
N GLY A 189 13.93 8.06 8.63
CA GLY A 189 14.19 6.65 8.86
C GLY A 189 15.62 6.38 9.30
N ASP A 190 15.79 5.46 10.28
CA ASP A 190 17.11 4.95 10.68
C ASP A 190 17.60 3.93 9.65
N GLU A 191 18.63 4.28 8.87
CA GLU A 191 19.18 3.45 7.79
C GLU A 191 19.58 2.05 8.25
N ARG A 192 19.99 1.87 9.53
CA ARG A 192 20.36 0.56 10.05
C ARG A 192 19.19 -0.42 10.06
N PHE A 193 17.97 0.05 10.35
CA PHE A 193 16.77 -0.77 10.30
C PHE A 193 16.33 -1.01 8.86
N ILE A 194 16.44 -0.01 7.98
CA ILE A 194 16.11 -0.11 6.56
C ILE A 194 17.02 -1.14 5.87
N GLU A 195 18.35 -1.04 6.06
CA GLU A 195 19.29 -2.02 5.51
C GLU A 195 19.10 -3.43 6.09
N LYS A 196 18.75 -3.52 7.39
CA LYS A 196 18.46 -4.82 8.01
C LYS A 196 17.20 -5.46 7.43
N ALA A 197 16.16 -4.66 7.09
CA ALA A 197 14.97 -5.15 6.39
C ALA A 197 15.36 -5.77 5.03
N ARG A 198 16.18 -5.07 4.23
CA ARG A 198 16.67 -5.58 2.94
C ARG A 198 17.46 -6.90 3.08
N GLU A 199 18.36 -6.94 4.04
CA GLU A 199 19.19 -8.13 4.31
C GLU A 199 18.31 -9.34 4.65
N ILE A 200 17.33 -9.14 5.54
CA ILE A 200 16.42 -10.20 5.98
C ILE A 200 15.56 -10.66 4.81
N ALA A 201 14.94 -9.76 4.06
CA ALA A 201 14.08 -10.09 2.93
C ALA A 201 14.84 -10.89 1.85
N ARG A 202 16.05 -10.44 1.49
CA ARG A 202 16.89 -11.14 0.51
C ARG A 202 17.32 -12.53 0.99
N SER A 203 17.66 -12.68 2.28
CA SER A 203 18.06 -13.95 2.85
C SER A 203 16.88 -14.91 2.96
N TYR A 204 15.78 -14.43 3.46
CA TYR A 204 14.58 -15.22 3.68
C TYR A 204 14.04 -15.81 2.37
N LEU A 205 13.84 -15.00 1.33
CA LEU A 205 13.35 -15.48 0.04
C LEU A 205 14.31 -16.46 -0.64
N ARG A 206 15.61 -16.27 -0.50
CA ARG A 206 16.60 -17.23 -1.02
C ARG A 206 16.43 -18.61 -0.40
N ASP A 207 16.18 -18.64 0.91
CA ASP A 207 16.17 -19.88 1.67
C ASP A 207 14.81 -20.58 1.64
N SER A 208 13.68 -19.81 1.53
CA SER A 208 12.32 -20.35 1.68
C SER A 208 11.62 -20.65 0.35
N ALA A 209 11.84 -19.85 -0.68
CA ALA A 209 10.97 -19.88 -1.86
C ALA A 209 11.46 -20.77 -3.01
N ASN A 210 12.55 -21.55 -2.87
CA ASN A 210 13.16 -22.27 -3.99
C ASN A 210 13.28 -21.42 -5.29
N LEU A 211 13.45 -20.10 -5.11
CA LEU A 211 13.55 -19.18 -6.22
C LEU A 211 14.86 -19.45 -6.96
N PRO A 212 14.86 -19.54 -8.29
CA PRO A 212 16.03 -19.87 -9.05
C PRO A 212 17.14 -18.84 -8.77
N ASP A 213 18.35 -19.36 -8.49
CA ASP A 213 19.54 -18.53 -8.53
C ASP A 213 19.73 -18.04 -9.96
N VAL A 214 19.27 -16.82 -10.23
CA VAL A 214 19.58 -16.15 -11.49
C VAL A 214 20.92 -15.48 -11.29
N SER A 215 21.92 -16.12 -11.85
CA SER A 215 23.28 -15.57 -12.01
C SER A 215 23.31 -14.43 -13.03
#